data_0fbac4bbff28ed893f750993a71cdcd0
#
_entry.id   0fbac4bbff28ed893f750993a71cdcd0
#
_cell.length_a   1.000
_cell.length_b   1.000
_cell.length_c   1.000
_cell.angle_alpha   90.00
_cell.angle_beta   90.00
_cell.angle_gamma   90.00
#
_symmetry.space_group_name_H-M   'P 1'
#
loop_
_entity.id
_entity.type
_entity.pdbx_description
1 polymer ?
#
loop_
_entity_poly.entity_id
_entity_poly.type
_entity_poly.pdbx_seq_one_letter_code
_entity_poly.pdbx_strand_id
1 'polypeptide(L)'
;SGSAKVNELEWNGSKYVATLTDTNGVLGNYNFSANIDGVSFSVSGNKLTVSMDKAPSKEFTITAAKKNGVRRGVVVWSDGIHQNGNGIQDVVTYAQEVSDPVSGFVKMKVSYGSCQIVKTSEDGKVDGIQFTVSGNGVNQTVTTANGGKFQLDNLMPGVYTVTEQSIDKYVPQEVHRVTVVAGQVAKVNFNNVLKRGN
;
A
#
# COMPACT_ATOMS: atom_id res chain seq x y z
N SER A 1 -10.20 -24.41 -4.01
CA SER A 1 -10.19 -23.79 -3.29
C SER A 1 -9.74 -22.43 -3.28
N GLY A 2 -9.13 -21.92 -3.50
CA GLY A 2 -8.58 -20.72 -3.23
C GLY A 2 -9.31 -19.56 -3.49
N SER A 3 -9.58 -18.95 -2.58
CA SER A 3 -10.16 -17.72 -2.75
C SER A 3 -9.20 -16.75 -3.31
N ALA A 4 -9.53 -16.11 -4.35
CA ALA A 4 -8.77 -15.01 -4.90
C ALA A 4 -9.18 -13.69 -4.28
N LYS A 5 -9.63 -13.72 -3.07
CA LYS A 5 -10.10 -12.53 -2.39
C LYS A 5 -8.99 -11.51 -2.25
N VAL A 6 -9.30 -10.26 -2.55
CA VAL A 6 -8.39 -9.13 -2.34
C VAL A 6 -8.47 -8.72 -0.87
N ASN A 7 -7.36 -8.83 -0.18
CA ASN A 7 -7.24 -8.44 1.22
C ASN A 7 -5.96 -7.67 1.44
N GLU A 8 -5.76 -6.66 0.61
CA GLU A 8 -4.61 -5.78 0.69
C GLU A 8 -5.09 -4.37 0.97
N LEU A 9 -4.31 -3.64 1.73
CA LEU A 9 -4.61 -2.25 2.03
C LEU A 9 -4.13 -1.36 0.88
N GLU A 10 -4.94 -0.35 0.55
CA GLU A 10 -4.60 0.63 -0.46
C GLU A 10 -4.77 2.03 0.13
N TRP A 11 -3.95 2.97 -0.30
CA TRP A 11 -4.06 4.36 0.13
C TRP A 11 -5.24 5.03 -0.55
N ASN A 12 -6.17 5.59 0.23
CA ASN A 12 -7.37 6.24 -0.31
C ASN A 12 -7.27 7.77 -0.34
N GLY A 13 -6.08 8.34 -0.09
CA GLY A 13 -5.87 9.77 0.03
C GLY A 13 -5.79 10.26 1.47
N SER A 14 -6.17 9.41 2.43
CA SER A 14 -6.18 9.73 3.84
C SER A 14 -5.68 8.60 4.72
N LYS A 15 -6.05 7.38 4.41
CA LYS A 15 -5.70 6.18 5.19
C LYS A 15 -5.42 5.01 4.26
N TYR A 16 -4.76 4.00 4.79
CA TYR A 16 -4.65 2.70 4.12
C TYR A 16 -5.89 1.89 4.47
N VAL A 17 -6.62 1.45 3.47
CA VAL A 17 -7.96 0.86 3.65
C VAL A 17 -8.11 -0.40 2.81
N ALA A 18 -8.76 -1.41 3.39
CA ALA A 18 -9.27 -2.56 2.65
C ALA A 18 -10.74 -2.72 3.02
N THR A 19 -11.57 -3.04 2.03
CA THR A 19 -12.99 -3.32 2.25
C THR A 19 -13.27 -4.75 1.82
N LEU A 20 -13.78 -5.53 2.77
CA LEU A 20 -14.15 -6.92 2.55
C LEU A 20 -15.67 -7.03 2.59
N THR A 21 -16.25 -7.70 1.62
CA THR A 21 -17.70 -7.83 1.53
C THR A 21 -18.12 -9.24 1.92
N ASP A 22 -19.00 -9.33 2.90
CA ASP A 22 -19.63 -10.58 3.33
C ASP A 22 -21.03 -10.63 2.73
N THR A 23 -21.25 -11.45 1.72
CA THR A 23 -22.55 -11.53 1.05
C THR A 23 -23.62 -12.13 1.93
N ASN A 24 -23.24 -12.77 3.04
CA ASN A 24 -24.20 -13.34 4.00
C ASN A 24 -24.63 -12.35 5.08
N GLY A 25 -23.92 -11.25 5.24
CA GLY A 25 -24.35 -10.15 6.10
C GLY A 25 -24.29 -10.41 7.59
N VAL A 26 -23.43 -11.29 8.07
CA VAL A 26 -23.37 -11.65 9.50
C VAL A 26 -22.21 -10.98 10.25
N LEU A 27 -21.46 -10.09 9.61
CA LEU A 27 -20.28 -9.46 10.23
C LEU A 27 -20.60 -8.71 11.50
N GLY A 28 -21.80 -8.14 11.62
CA GLY A 28 -22.21 -7.41 12.81
C GLY A 28 -22.28 -8.27 14.07
N ASN A 29 -22.23 -9.58 13.95
CA ASN A 29 -22.27 -10.49 15.09
C ASN A 29 -20.93 -10.70 15.76
N TYR A 30 -19.85 -10.08 15.23
CA TYR A 30 -18.50 -10.35 15.67
C TYR A 30 -17.74 -9.06 16.00
N ASN A 31 -16.79 -9.19 16.91
CA ASN A 31 -15.77 -8.18 17.17
C ASN A 31 -14.49 -8.60 16.48
N PHE A 32 -13.78 -7.64 15.92
CA PHE A 32 -12.56 -7.91 15.18
C PHE A 32 -11.35 -7.31 15.86
N SER A 33 -10.24 -8.00 15.78
CA SER A 33 -8.96 -7.53 16.30
C SER A 33 -7.86 -7.98 15.35
N ALA A 34 -6.70 -7.36 15.48
CA ALA A 34 -5.54 -7.70 14.66
C ALA A 34 -4.36 -8.01 15.57
N ASN A 35 -3.39 -8.78 15.05
CA ASN A 35 -2.19 -9.13 15.80
C ASN A 35 -1.07 -8.08 15.65
N ILE A 36 -1.39 -6.91 15.10
CA ILE A 36 -0.51 -5.75 15.08
C ILE A 36 -1.28 -4.52 15.57
N ASP A 37 -0.56 -3.50 16.00
CA ASP A 37 -1.17 -2.26 16.48
C ASP A 37 -1.62 -1.37 15.32
N GLY A 38 -2.52 -0.45 15.62
CA GLY A 38 -2.90 0.61 14.70
C GLY A 38 -3.95 0.22 13.67
N VAL A 39 -4.59 -0.93 13.82
CA VAL A 39 -5.63 -1.38 12.90
C VAL A 39 -7.00 -1.03 13.46
N SER A 40 -7.82 -0.37 12.64
CA SER A 40 -9.20 -0.04 12.99
C SER A 40 -10.17 -0.83 12.12
N PHE A 41 -11.31 -1.15 12.71
CA PHE A 41 -12.35 -1.93 12.04
C PHE A 41 -13.67 -1.19 12.07
N SER A 42 -14.41 -1.28 10.99
CA SER A 42 -15.77 -0.73 10.91
C SER A 42 -16.65 -1.69 10.13
N VAL A 43 -17.81 -2.02 10.69
CA VAL A 43 -18.78 -2.88 10.01
C VAL A 43 -19.97 -2.02 9.63
N SER A 44 -20.34 -2.02 8.36
CA SER A 44 -21.52 -1.34 7.86
C SER A 44 -22.21 -2.27 6.89
N GLY A 45 -23.40 -2.75 7.28
CA GLY A 45 -24.13 -3.72 6.49
C GLY A 45 -23.32 -4.98 6.28
N ASN A 46 -23.03 -5.30 5.04
CA ASN A 46 -22.26 -6.49 4.68
C ASN A 46 -20.78 -6.22 4.43
N LYS A 47 -20.28 -5.07 4.89
CA LYS A 47 -18.88 -4.69 4.62
C LYS A 47 -18.10 -4.55 5.91
N LEU A 48 -16.90 -5.13 5.91
CA LEU A 48 -15.89 -4.91 6.93
C LEU A 48 -14.81 -4.02 6.33
N THR A 49 -14.65 -2.84 6.91
CA THR A 49 -13.59 -1.92 6.51
C THR A 49 -12.45 -2.01 7.51
N VAL A 50 -11.26 -2.30 7.01
CA VAL A 50 -10.02 -2.39 7.79
C VAL A 50 -9.19 -1.17 7.41
N SER A 51 -8.75 -0.41 8.40
CA SER A 51 -7.98 0.81 8.08
C SER A 51 -6.81 1.01 9.02
N MET A 52 -5.78 1.68 8.51
CA MET A 52 -4.57 2.04 9.23
C MET A 52 -4.10 3.41 8.78
N ASP A 53 -3.54 4.19 9.71
CA ASP A 53 -2.95 5.48 9.36
C ASP A 53 -1.58 5.32 8.69
N LYS A 54 -0.85 4.27 9.07
CA LYS A 54 0.48 3.98 8.50
C LYS A 54 0.44 2.64 7.80
N ALA A 55 1.27 2.49 6.76
CA ALA A 55 1.39 1.21 6.08
C ALA A 55 1.90 0.14 7.05
N PRO A 56 1.32 -1.06 7.03
CA PRO A 56 1.81 -2.14 7.90
C PRO A 56 3.19 -2.59 7.43
N SER A 57 4.02 -3.03 8.38
CA SER A 57 5.37 -3.46 8.06
C SER A 57 5.44 -4.91 7.59
N LYS A 58 4.39 -5.68 7.81
CA LYS A 58 4.36 -7.11 7.47
C LYS A 58 2.91 -7.57 7.35
N GLU A 59 2.74 -8.74 6.80
CA GLU A 59 1.42 -9.39 6.80
C GLU A 59 0.91 -9.53 8.22
N PHE A 60 -0.40 -9.44 8.38
CA PHE A 60 -1.03 -9.59 9.69
C PHE A 60 -2.34 -10.35 9.56
N THR A 61 -2.84 -10.82 10.69
CA THR A 61 -4.07 -11.60 10.73
C THR A 61 -5.12 -10.89 11.55
N ILE A 62 -6.38 -11.10 11.13
CA ILE A 62 -7.55 -10.60 11.83
C ILE A 62 -8.21 -11.77 12.52
N THR A 63 -8.59 -11.55 13.78
CA THR A 63 -9.34 -12.51 14.58
C THR A 63 -10.77 -12.01 14.73
N ALA A 64 -11.73 -12.91 14.58
CA ALA A 64 -13.14 -12.61 14.79
C ALA A 64 -13.62 -13.34 16.06
N ALA A 65 -14.24 -12.59 16.98
CA ALA A 65 -14.80 -13.14 18.20
C ALA A 65 -16.29 -12.81 18.26
N LYS A 66 -17.10 -13.83 18.48
CA LYS A 66 -18.55 -13.68 18.52
C LYS A 66 -18.98 -12.77 19.67
N LYS A 67 -19.87 -11.84 19.39
CA LYS A 67 -20.48 -11.02 20.44
C LYS A 67 -21.37 -11.87 21.33
N ASN A 68 -21.51 -11.44 22.60
CA ASN A 68 -22.39 -12.14 23.53
C ASN A 68 -23.85 -12.06 23.05
N GLY A 69 -24.56 -13.18 23.20
CA GLY A 69 -25.98 -13.23 22.89
C GLY A 69 -26.32 -13.40 21.41
N VAL A 70 -25.32 -13.54 20.54
CA VAL A 70 -25.57 -13.74 19.11
C VAL A 70 -25.13 -15.14 18.68
N ARG A 71 -25.70 -15.62 17.59
CA ARG A 71 -25.32 -16.92 17.03
C ARG A 71 -24.07 -16.81 16.16
N ARG A 72 -23.34 -17.91 16.08
CA ARG A 72 -22.32 -18.07 15.06
C ARG A 72 -22.96 -17.97 13.70
N GLY A 73 -22.20 -17.59 12.72
CA GLY A 73 -22.68 -17.54 11.35
C GLY A 73 -21.61 -18.02 10.38
N VAL A 74 -22.00 -18.04 9.12
CA VAL A 74 -21.10 -18.32 8.02
C VAL A 74 -20.88 -17.02 7.26
N VAL A 75 -19.63 -16.59 7.17
CA VAL A 75 -19.26 -15.42 6.38
C VAL A 75 -18.97 -15.89 4.96
N VAL A 76 -19.60 -15.26 3.99
CA VAL A 76 -19.39 -15.58 2.58
C VAL A 76 -18.71 -14.40 1.92
N TRP A 77 -17.41 -14.51 1.74
CA TRP A 77 -16.60 -13.42 1.19
C TRP A 77 -16.80 -13.31 -0.31
N SER A 78 -16.83 -12.06 -0.78
CA SER A 78 -16.77 -11.74 -2.19
C SER A 78 -15.71 -10.67 -2.37
N ASP A 79 -14.76 -10.92 -3.26
CA ASP A 79 -13.74 -9.94 -3.58
C ASP A 79 -14.11 -9.05 -4.78
N GLY A 80 -15.35 -9.13 -5.21
CA GLY A 80 -15.87 -8.30 -6.27
C GLY A 80 -15.99 -9.02 -7.60
N ILE A 81 -16.18 -8.25 -8.63
CA ILE A 81 -16.35 -8.76 -9.98
C ILE A 81 -15.06 -8.55 -10.75
N HIS A 82 -14.52 -9.63 -11.31
CA HIS A 82 -13.31 -9.60 -12.13
C HIS A 82 -13.67 -9.86 -13.58
N GLN A 83 -13.03 -9.12 -14.47
CA GLN A 83 -13.22 -9.31 -15.90
C GLN A 83 -12.01 -10.06 -16.43
N ASN A 84 -12.24 -11.23 -17.01
CA ASN A 84 -11.15 -12.02 -17.59
C ASN A 84 -10.79 -11.48 -18.99
N GLY A 85 -9.78 -12.09 -19.61
CA GLY A 85 -9.29 -11.64 -20.91
C GLY A 85 -10.30 -11.76 -22.06
N ASN A 86 -11.41 -12.46 -21.85
CA ASN A 86 -12.47 -12.60 -22.86
C ASN A 86 -13.63 -11.63 -22.63
N GLY A 87 -13.50 -10.75 -21.66
CA GLY A 87 -14.58 -9.83 -21.33
C GLY A 87 -15.66 -10.43 -20.43
N ILE A 88 -15.49 -11.65 -19.98
CA ILE A 88 -16.44 -12.29 -19.07
C ILE A 88 -16.15 -11.85 -17.64
N GLN A 89 -17.19 -11.50 -16.92
CA GLN A 89 -17.07 -11.08 -15.53
C GLN A 89 -17.28 -12.27 -14.60
N ASP A 90 -16.36 -12.45 -13.66
CA ASP A 90 -16.44 -13.50 -12.65
C ASP A 90 -16.59 -12.89 -11.26
N VAL A 91 -17.37 -13.54 -10.43
CA VAL A 91 -17.46 -13.20 -9.01
C VAL A 91 -16.78 -14.33 -8.24
N VAL A 92 -15.74 -13.97 -7.49
CA VAL A 92 -15.00 -14.95 -6.69
C VAL A 92 -15.49 -14.88 -5.26
N THR A 93 -16.00 -15.99 -4.76
CA THR A 93 -16.55 -16.08 -3.41
C THR A 93 -16.04 -17.32 -2.71
N TYR A 94 -16.04 -17.27 -1.38
CA TYR A 94 -15.84 -18.48 -0.58
C TYR A 94 -16.51 -18.30 0.78
N ALA A 95 -16.88 -19.42 1.40
CA ALA A 95 -17.54 -19.43 2.69
C ALA A 95 -16.57 -19.77 3.81
N GLN A 96 -16.74 -19.14 4.95
CA GLN A 96 -15.93 -19.39 6.14
C GLN A 96 -16.84 -19.46 7.37
N GLU A 97 -16.84 -20.59 8.06
CA GLU A 97 -17.52 -20.67 9.33
C GLU A 97 -16.77 -19.88 10.39
N VAL A 98 -17.51 -19.14 11.20
CA VAL A 98 -16.92 -18.33 12.25
C VAL A 98 -17.31 -18.93 13.60
N SER A 99 -16.40 -19.70 14.18
CA SER A 99 -16.52 -20.15 15.57
C SER A 99 -15.89 -19.07 16.46
N ASP A 100 -15.99 -19.22 17.77
CA ASP A 100 -15.58 -18.16 18.67
C ASP A 100 -14.45 -18.61 19.60
N PRO A 101 -13.28 -17.98 19.55
CA PRO A 101 -12.80 -17.04 18.54
C PRO A 101 -12.15 -17.76 17.36
N VAL A 102 -12.06 -17.07 16.21
CA VAL A 102 -11.34 -17.58 15.04
C VAL A 102 -10.12 -16.72 14.81
N SER A 103 -8.96 -17.25 15.14
CA SER A 103 -7.69 -16.59 14.85
C SER A 103 -7.32 -16.81 13.38
N GLY A 104 -6.80 -15.79 12.75
CA GLY A 104 -6.50 -15.87 11.33
C GLY A 104 -7.75 -15.86 10.46
N PHE A 105 -8.82 -15.25 10.95
CA PHE A 105 -10.09 -15.13 10.24
C PHE A 105 -9.87 -14.54 8.84
N VAL A 106 -9.05 -13.49 8.77
CA VAL A 106 -8.57 -12.95 7.50
C VAL A 106 -7.08 -12.69 7.64
N LYS A 107 -6.32 -13.11 6.63
CA LYS A 107 -4.91 -12.79 6.54
C LYS A 107 -4.74 -11.62 5.59
N MET A 108 -4.31 -10.48 6.11
CA MET A 108 -4.09 -9.28 5.32
C MET A 108 -2.69 -9.32 4.73
N LYS A 109 -2.61 -9.31 3.41
CA LYS A 109 -1.34 -9.35 2.68
C LYS A 109 -0.74 -7.97 2.60
N VAL A 110 0.58 -7.94 2.47
CA VAL A 110 1.32 -6.71 2.25
C VAL A 110 2.24 -6.95 1.06
N SER A 111 2.12 -6.10 0.05
CA SER A 111 2.96 -6.21 -1.14
C SER A 111 3.62 -4.86 -1.37
N TYR A 112 4.95 -4.85 -1.38
CA TYR A 112 5.72 -3.63 -1.52
C TYR A 112 6.59 -3.65 -2.76
N GLY A 113 6.85 -2.45 -3.28
CA GLY A 113 7.88 -2.22 -4.27
C GLY A 113 8.88 -1.20 -3.75
N SER A 114 9.80 -0.80 -4.62
CA SER A 114 10.88 0.12 -4.28
C SER A 114 11.01 1.21 -5.33
N CYS A 115 11.60 2.33 -4.93
CA CYS A 115 11.98 3.41 -5.81
C CYS A 115 13.47 3.68 -5.63
N GLN A 116 14.23 3.69 -6.72
CA GLN A 116 15.64 4.02 -6.68
C GLN A 116 15.89 5.32 -7.43
N ILE A 117 16.48 6.29 -6.74
CA ILE A 117 16.92 7.55 -7.32
C ILE A 117 18.36 7.36 -7.79
N VAL A 118 18.63 7.75 -9.03
CA VAL A 118 19.98 7.73 -9.60
C VAL A 118 20.31 9.14 -10.04
N LYS A 119 21.36 9.71 -9.44
CA LYS A 119 21.79 11.08 -9.68
C LYS A 119 23.05 11.09 -10.50
N THR A 120 23.06 11.89 -11.56
CA THR A 120 24.26 12.25 -12.29
C THR A 120 24.39 13.76 -12.31
N SER A 121 25.59 14.28 -12.64
CA SER A 121 25.83 15.71 -12.64
C SER A 121 27.01 16.04 -13.55
N GLU A 122 26.91 17.18 -14.26
CA GLU A 122 27.99 17.66 -15.10
C GLU A 122 29.30 17.85 -14.32
N ASP A 123 29.22 18.28 -13.06
CA ASP A 123 30.40 18.51 -12.24
C ASP A 123 30.82 17.29 -11.42
N GLY A 124 30.18 16.14 -11.64
CA GLY A 124 30.50 14.91 -10.94
C GLY A 124 30.08 14.85 -9.48
N LYS A 125 29.40 15.86 -8.97
CA LYS A 125 28.95 15.89 -7.58
C LYS A 125 27.58 15.28 -7.49
N VAL A 126 27.51 14.04 -7.03
CA VAL A 126 26.30 13.25 -7.06
C VAL A 126 25.83 12.80 -5.66
N ASP A 127 26.74 12.79 -4.67
CA ASP A 127 26.39 12.41 -3.31
C ASP A 127 25.99 13.63 -2.48
N GLY A 128 25.18 13.39 -1.46
CA GLY A 128 24.70 14.47 -0.58
C GLY A 128 23.58 15.31 -1.18
N ILE A 129 22.99 14.86 -2.27
CA ILE A 129 21.89 15.58 -2.93
C ILE A 129 20.59 15.13 -2.31
N GLN A 130 19.75 16.08 -1.91
CA GLN A 130 18.49 15.79 -1.23
C GLN A 130 17.32 15.73 -2.20
N PHE A 131 16.45 14.79 -1.95
CA PHE A 131 15.22 14.61 -2.70
C PHE A 131 14.06 14.41 -1.74
N THR A 132 12.87 14.84 -2.14
CA THR A 132 11.64 14.53 -1.42
C THR A 132 10.84 13.53 -2.22
N VAL A 133 10.42 12.45 -1.57
CA VAL A 133 9.54 11.44 -2.16
C VAL A 133 8.19 11.55 -1.46
N SER A 134 7.14 11.80 -2.22
CA SER A 134 5.80 11.98 -1.67
C SER A 134 4.75 11.23 -2.46
N GLY A 135 3.69 10.83 -1.80
CA GLY A 135 2.56 10.12 -2.38
C GLY A 135 2.16 8.93 -1.53
N ASN A 136 0.92 8.50 -1.64
CA ASN A 136 0.38 7.32 -0.95
C ASN A 136 0.72 7.30 0.54
N GLY A 137 0.58 8.45 1.21
CA GLY A 137 0.87 8.57 2.64
C GLY A 137 2.34 8.71 3.00
N VAL A 138 3.23 8.72 2.01
CA VAL A 138 4.67 8.89 2.25
C VAL A 138 5.07 10.33 1.98
N ASN A 139 5.92 10.87 2.84
CA ASN A 139 6.56 12.17 2.63
C ASN A 139 7.91 12.11 3.32
N GLN A 140 8.94 11.75 2.57
CA GLN A 140 10.28 11.58 3.11
C GLN A 140 11.30 12.39 2.34
N THR A 141 12.27 12.92 3.07
CA THR A 141 13.47 13.53 2.49
C THR A 141 14.59 12.49 2.55
N VAL A 142 15.23 12.25 1.43
CA VAL A 142 16.31 11.27 1.29
C VAL A 142 17.52 11.94 0.68
N THR A 143 18.71 11.38 0.92
CA THR A 143 19.98 11.96 0.48
C THR A 143 20.79 10.91 -0.27
N THR A 144 21.29 11.27 -1.44
CA THR A 144 22.09 10.35 -2.24
C THR A 144 23.44 10.05 -1.61
N ALA A 145 23.91 8.82 -1.85
CA ALA A 145 25.18 8.33 -1.36
C ALA A 145 25.69 7.23 -2.31
N ASN A 146 26.90 6.81 -2.11
CA ASN A 146 27.51 5.67 -2.82
C ASN A 146 27.43 5.82 -4.35
N GLY A 147 27.78 7.00 -4.84
CA GLY A 147 27.80 7.25 -6.28
C GLY A 147 26.50 7.84 -6.80
N GLY A 148 25.78 8.57 -5.97
CA GLY A 148 24.59 9.31 -6.40
C GLY A 148 23.31 8.50 -6.39
N LYS A 149 23.17 7.60 -5.43
CA LYS A 149 22.01 6.70 -5.38
C LYS A 149 21.31 6.78 -4.05
N PHE A 150 20.03 6.51 -4.07
CA PHE A 150 19.25 6.22 -2.89
C PHE A 150 18.10 5.28 -3.27
N GLN A 151 17.91 4.23 -2.49
CA GLN A 151 16.79 3.31 -2.71
C GLN A 151 15.85 3.35 -1.52
N LEU A 152 14.57 3.63 -1.78
CA LEU A 152 13.53 3.63 -0.79
C LEU A 152 12.69 2.36 -0.99
N ASP A 153 12.72 1.48 0.02
CA ASP A 153 12.04 0.20 -0.01
C ASP A 153 10.71 0.26 0.75
N ASN A 154 9.96 -0.81 0.64
CA ASN A 154 8.69 -0.99 1.40
C ASN A 154 7.68 0.10 1.09
N LEU A 155 7.57 0.45 -0.19
CA LEU A 155 6.56 1.38 -0.66
C LEU A 155 5.32 0.62 -1.15
N MET A 156 4.16 1.08 -0.72
CA MET A 156 2.92 0.55 -1.27
C MET A 156 2.86 0.86 -2.77
N PRO A 157 2.35 -0.05 -3.59
CA PRO A 157 2.20 0.22 -5.02
C PRO A 157 1.37 1.48 -5.28
N GLY A 158 1.77 2.25 -6.27
CA GLY A 158 1.09 3.49 -6.61
C GLY A 158 2.04 4.50 -7.22
N VAL A 159 1.55 5.73 -7.38
CA VAL A 159 2.31 6.81 -8.00
C VAL A 159 2.90 7.71 -6.91
N TYR A 160 4.19 7.99 -7.05
CA TYR A 160 4.93 8.87 -6.14
C TYR A 160 5.53 10.02 -6.93
N THR A 161 5.71 11.15 -6.27
CA THR A 161 6.38 12.31 -6.84
C THR A 161 7.75 12.43 -6.21
N VAL A 162 8.79 12.55 -7.03
CA VAL A 162 10.17 12.70 -6.59
C VAL A 162 10.64 14.08 -7.02
N THR A 163 11.10 14.88 -6.07
CA THR A 163 11.52 16.26 -6.29
C THR A 163 12.92 16.44 -5.76
N GLU A 164 13.83 16.95 -6.59
CA GLU A 164 15.17 17.30 -6.13
C GLU A 164 15.13 18.67 -5.44
N GLN A 165 15.79 18.80 -4.30
CA GLN A 165 15.96 20.08 -3.64
C GLN A 165 16.82 20.98 -4.51
N SER A 166 16.38 22.21 -4.74
CA SER A 166 17.09 23.16 -5.59
C SER A 166 18.48 23.49 -5.04
N ILE A 167 19.45 23.57 -5.94
CA ILE A 167 20.82 23.99 -5.64
C ILE A 167 21.17 25.12 -6.63
N ASP A 168 21.62 26.26 -6.11
CA ASP A 168 21.73 27.47 -6.90
C ASP A 168 22.57 27.36 -8.17
N LYS A 169 23.64 26.58 -8.14
CA LYS A 169 24.52 26.47 -9.32
C LYS A 169 23.95 25.60 -10.43
N TYR A 170 22.88 24.87 -10.18
CA TYR A 170 22.30 23.97 -11.19
C TYR A 170 20.99 24.54 -11.74
N VAL A 171 20.74 24.18 -12.99
CA VAL A 171 19.43 24.44 -13.58
C VAL A 171 18.38 23.66 -12.78
N PRO A 172 17.25 24.30 -12.38
CA PRO A 172 16.21 23.58 -11.62
C PRO A 172 15.71 22.34 -12.34
N GLN A 173 15.48 21.28 -11.57
CA GLN A 173 14.97 20.02 -12.08
C GLN A 173 13.44 20.03 -12.06
N GLU A 174 12.85 19.38 -13.04
CA GLU A 174 11.42 19.11 -13.00
C GLU A 174 11.13 18.00 -12.00
N VAL A 175 9.93 17.99 -11.45
CA VAL A 175 9.50 16.89 -10.62
C VAL A 175 9.25 15.65 -11.49
N HIS A 176 9.54 14.47 -10.95
CA HIS A 176 9.30 13.22 -11.65
C HIS A 176 8.21 12.44 -10.94
N ARG A 177 7.30 11.88 -11.70
CA ARG A 177 6.34 10.92 -11.18
C ARG A 177 6.80 9.53 -11.51
N VAL A 178 6.74 8.64 -10.55
CA VAL A 178 7.18 7.27 -10.69
C VAL A 178 6.10 6.34 -10.20
N THR A 179 5.86 5.27 -10.96
CA THR A 179 4.90 4.24 -10.56
C THR A 179 5.66 3.09 -9.92
N VAL A 180 5.34 2.83 -8.65
CA VAL A 180 5.92 1.70 -7.91
C VAL A 180 4.99 0.51 -8.08
N VAL A 181 5.56 -0.62 -8.46
CA VAL A 181 4.86 -1.88 -8.66
C VAL A 181 5.41 -2.88 -7.65
N ALA A 182 4.52 -3.69 -7.07
CA ALA A 182 4.91 -4.70 -6.10
C ALA A 182 6.00 -5.62 -6.66
N GLY A 183 7.02 -5.86 -5.86
CA GLY A 183 8.13 -6.75 -6.22
C GLY A 183 9.13 -6.17 -7.19
N GLN A 184 9.00 -4.88 -7.56
CA GLN A 184 9.88 -4.26 -8.54
C GLN A 184 10.56 -3.03 -7.97
N VAL A 185 11.67 -2.64 -8.58
CA VAL A 185 12.40 -1.41 -8.29
C VAL A 185 12.16 -0.45 -9.44
N ALA A 186 11.46 0.66 -9.16
CA ALA A 186 11.24 1.71 -10.14
C ALA A 186 12.41 2.69 -10.06
N LYS A 187 13.09 2.94 -11.18
CA LYS A 187 14.25 3.82 -11.22
C LYS A 187 13.85 5.20 -11.71
N VAL A 188 14.41 6.22 -11.08
CA VAL A 188 14.21 7.62 -11.45
C VAL A 188 15.57 8.25 -11.64
N ASN A 189 15.84 8.81 -12.81
CA ASN A 189 17.11 9.41 -13.13
C ASN A 189 17.01 10.93 -13.12
N PHE A 190 17.95 11.57 -12.45
CA PHE A 190 18.08 13.02 -12.45
C PHE A 190 19.50 13.38 -12.86
N ASN A 191 19.64 14.36 -13.75
CA ASN A 191 20.94 14.85 -14.17
C ASN A 191 21.04 16.36 -13.90
N ASN A 192 22.01 16.78 -13.10
CA ASN A 192 22.24 18.20 -12.83
C ASN A 192 23.10 18.82 -13.93
N VAL A 193 22.63 19.93 -14.43
CA VAL A 193 23.31 20.76 -15.44
C VAL A 193 23.66 22.08 -14.78
N LEU A 194 24.90 22.51 -14.93
CA LEU A 194 25.36 23.77 -14.40
C LEU A 194 24.71 24.93 -15.16
N LYS A 195 24.33 25.98 -14.41
CA LYS A 195 23.84 27.20 -15.05
C LYS A 195 24.97 27.83 -15.86
N ARG A 196 24.62 28.34 -17.03
CA ARG A 196 25.54 29.06 -17.90
C ARG A 196 25.38 30.53 -17.65
N GLY A 197 26.49 31.21 -17.38
CA GLY A 197 26.47 32.66 -17.22
C GLY A 197 26.47 33.38 -18.56
N ASN A 198 26.06 34.64 -18.54
CA ASN A 198 26.13 35.51 -19.71
C ASN A 198 27.38 36.35 -19.67
#